data_e184a1bf68e265c2d5ec9fdbff040f58
#
_entry.id   e184a1bf68e265c2d5ec9fdbff040f58
#
_cell.length_a   1.000
_cell.length_b   1.000
_cell.length_c   1.000
_cell.angle_alpha   90.00
_cell.angle_beta   90.00
_cell.angle_gamma   90.00
#
_symmetry.space_group_name_H-M   'P 1'
#
loop_
_entity.id
_entity.type
_entity.pdbx_description
1 polymer ?
#
loop_
_entity_poly.entity_id
_entity_poly.type
_entity_poly.pdbx_seq_one_letter_code
_entity_poly.pdbx_strand_id
1 'polypeptide(L)'
;MARGKQEVKAQERVRLLFPLEDARARVQAQLERGESVPNESVNENDEARRWYDFTSELLRQLCTSDELRDEFTGKSGFSFGGDITTGSYLKKLRSIYERLELIPAPEPSAVAGRSVANRPVGARTHETNKRVFVVHGHDDGAKEAVARYLTKLELDPVVLHEQPNRGRTVIEKFEAHSGVAFAVVLFTADDVGYPTGKASDAKARARQNVVLELGFFMAALGRDRVCVLYKSGVEIPSDYAGVLYHQMDDAGAWRFLLAREIKAAGLDVDLNKAI
;
A
#
# COMPACT_ATOMS: atom_id res chain seq x y z
N MET A 1 5.89 -18.12 51.39
CA MET A 1 6.69 -17.07 50.74
C MET A 1 7.06 -17.59 49.35
N ALA A 2 6.31 -17.22 48.35
CA ALA A 2 6.60 -17.58 46.96
C ALA A 2 7.10 -16.30 46.24
N ARG A 3 8.38 -16.32 45.87
CA ARG A 3 9.00 -15.26 45.05
C ARG A 3 8.52 -15.43 43.62
N GLY A 4 7.71 -14.51 43.12
CA GLY A 4 7.37 -14.39 41.71
C GLY A 4 8.62 -14.04 40.90
N LYS A 5 8.96 -14.91 39.96
CA LYS A 5 9.90 -14.60 38.86
C LYS A 5 9.20 -13.64 37.92
N GLN A 6 9.62 -12.39 37.90
CA GLN A 6 9.37 -11.49 36.80
C GLN A 6 10.17 -12.00 35.60
N GLU A 7 9.48 -12.51 34.59
CA GLU A 7 10.06 -12.73 33.26
C GLU A 7 10.36 -11.36 32.65
N VAL A 8 11.65 -11.06 32.56
CA VAL A 8 12.15 -9.91 31.78
C VAL A 8 11.88 -10.27 30.31
N LYS A 9 10.86 -9.66 29.68
CA LYS A 9 10.67 -9.69 28.23
C LYS A 9 11.97 -9.22 27.59
N ALA A 10 12.63 -10.10 26.85
CA ALA A 10 13.78 -9.74 26.03
C ALA A 10 13.33 -8.64 25.07
N GLN A 11 13.95 -7.48 25.16
CA GLN A 11 13.74 -6.37 24.25
C GLN A 11 14.18 -6.84 22.86
N GLU A 12 13.23 -7.10 21.96
CA GLU A 12 13.54 -7.45 20.57
C GLU A 12 14.38 -6.33 19.98
N ARG A 13 15.61 -6.66 19.58
CA ARG A 13 16.53 -5.69 18.96
C ARG A 13 15.95 -5.25 17.63
N VAL A 14 15.91 -3.94 17.44
CA VAL A 14 15.52 -3.32 16.15
C VAL A 14 16.34 -3.93 15.02
N ARG A 15 15.68 -4.31 13.92
CA ARG A 15 16.31 -4.89 12.73
C ARG A 15 15.75 -4.24 11.48
N LEU A 16 16.55 -4.11 10.44
CA LEU A 16 16.07 -3.71 9.12
C LEU A 16 15.18 -4.83 8.54
N LEU A 17 14.13 -4.41 7.84
CA LEU A 17 13.25 -5.29 7.06
C LEU A 17 13.71 -5.45 5.60
N PHE A 18 14.70 -4.63 5.17
CA PHE A 18 15.28 -4.60 3.83
C PHE A 18 16.81 -4.67 3.92
N PRO A 19 17.50 -5.08 2.84
CA PRO A 19 18.94 -4.94 2.74
C PRO A 19 19.37 -3.48 3.04
N LEU A 20 20.52 -3.29 3.67
CA LEU A 20 21.00 -1.97 4.07
C LEU A 20 21.05 -0.98 2.90
N GLU A 21 21.50 -1.46 1.72
CA GLU A 21 21.60 -0.63 0.51
C GLU A 21 20.21 -0.13 0.06
N ASP A 22 19.19 -0.97 0.11
CA ASP A 22 17.82 -0.60 -0.24
C ASP A 22 17.22 0.38 0.78
N ALA A 23 17.48 0.15 2.07
CA ALA A 23 17.05 1.05 3.14
C ALA A 23 17.70 2.44 2.97
N ARG A 24 19.00 2.48 2.71
CA ARG A 24 19.75 3.71 2.44
C ARG A 24 19.24 4.44 1.21
N ALA A 25 19.05 3.75 0.10
CA ALA A 25 18.52 4.36 -1.14
C ALA A 25 17.16 5.03 -0.93
N ARG A 26 16.26 4.39 -0.17
CA ARG A 26 14.94 4.93 0.14
C ARG A 26 15.00 6.18 1.03
N VAL A 27 15.83 6.17 2.06
CA VAL A 27 16.01 7.33 2.95
C VAL A 27 16.72 8.46 2.23
N GLN A 28 17.72 8.17 1.39
CA GLN A 28 18.42 9.13 0.56
C GLN A 28 17.46 9.87 -0.37
N ALA A 29 16.59 9.15 -1.06
CA ALA A 29 15.56 9.76 -1.92
C ALA A 29 14.63 10.72 -1.15
N GLN A 30 14.35 10.45 0.13
CA GLN A 30 13.55 11.36 0.95
C GLN A 30 14.36 12.56 1.46
N LEU A 31 15.65 12.43 1.68
CA LEU A 31 16.53 13.57 1.95
C LEU A 31 16.55 14.54 0.77
N GLU A 32 16.79 14.04 -0.44
CA GLU A 32 16.82 14.83 -1.68
C GLU A 32 15.47 15.52 -1.92
N ARG A 33 14.37 14.80 -1.74
CA ARG A 33 13.03 15.36 -1.88
C ARG A 33 12.77 16.46 -0.82
N GLY A 34 13.15 16.24 0.42
CA GLY A 34 12.97 17.21 1.50
C GLY A 34 13.77 18.47 1.30
N GLU A 35 14.96 18.40 0.67
CA GLU A 35 15.78 19.56 0.31
C GLU A 35 15.12 20.47 -0.74
N SER A 36 14.22 19.93 -1.56
CA SER A 36 13.44 20.70 -2.53
C SER A 36 12.12 21.28 -1.96
N VAL A 37 11.70 20.84 -0.78
CA VAL A 37 10.48 21.35 -0.10
C VAL A 37 10.81 22.65 0.63
N PRO A 38 9.92 23.67 0.61
CA PRO A 38 10.11 24.90 1.37
C PRO A 38 10.41 24.64 2.86
N ASN A 39 11.33 25.40 3.43
CA ASN A 39 11.67 25.27 4.86
C ASN A 39 10.63 26.00 5.73
N GLU A 40 9.44 25.46 5.75
CA GLU A 40 8.27 26.00 6.46
C GLU A 40 7.75 24.98 7.47
N SER A 41 6.82 25.40 8.31
CA SER A 41 6.13 24.53 9.25
C SER A 41 5.36 23.43 8.52
N VAL A 42 5.58 22.17 8.92
CA VAL A 42 4.81 21.03 8.38
C VAL A 42 3.32 21.10 8.70
N ASN A 43 2.90 21.99 9.60
CA ASN A 43 1.48 22.23 9.92
C ASN A 43 0.85 23.32 9.06
N GLU A 44 1.65 24.17 8.42
CA GLU A 44 1.21 25.35 7.67
C GLU A 44 1.41 25.21 6.16
N ASN A 45 2.31 24.32 5.74
CA ASN A 45 2.61 24.06 4.34
C ASN A 45 2.22 22.62 3.94
N ASP A 46 1.32 22.48 2.97
CA ASP A 46 0.80 21.20 2.51
C ASP A 46 1.87 20.30 1.86
N GLU A 47 2.87 20.87 1.20
CA GLU A 47 3.95 20.12 0.59
C GLU A 47 4.90 19.57 1.65
N ALA A 48 5.26 20.40 2.64
CA ALA A 48 6.04 20.01 3.80
C ALA A 48 5.32 18.90 4.59
N ARG A 49 4.02 19.03 4.78
CA ARG A 49 3.19 18.03 5.47
C ARG A 49 3.20 16.69 4.72
N ARG A 50 2.94 16.68 3.41
CA ARG A 50 2.96 15.46 2.60
C ARG A 50 4.32 14.77 2.63
N TRP A 51 5.42 15.53 2.55
CA TRP A 51 6.76 14.98 2.67
C TRP A 51 7.01 14.37 4.07
N TYR A 52 6.59 15.05 5.13
CA TYR A 52 6.72 14.57 6.52
C TYR A 52 5.93 13.27 6.74
N ASP A 53 4.65 13.24 6.33
CA ASP A 53 3.78 12.08 6.50
C ASP A 53 4.34 10.86 5.76
N PHE A 54 4.77 11.06 4.51
CA PHE A 54 5.38 9.99 3.72
C PHE A 54 6.69 9.49 4.34
N THR A 55 7.56 10.38 4.79
CA THR A 55 8.84 10.02 5.41
C THR A 55 8.63 9.28 6.72
N SER A 56 7.68 9.73 7.54
CA SER A 56 7.29 9.08 8.79
C SER A 56 6.83 7.63 8.54
N GLU A 57 5.99 7.42 7.54
CA GLU A 57 5.50 6.08 7.18
C GLU A 57 6.61 5.20 6.58
N LEU A 58 7.47 5.77 5.73
CA LEU A 58 8.63 5.06 5.20
C LEU A 58 9.52 4.52 6.34
N LEU A 59 9.85 5.35 7.33
CA LEU A 59 10.69 4.96 8.46
C LEU A 59 10.04 3.85 9.30
N ARG A 60 8.72 3.87 9.45
CA ARG A 60 7.97 2.79 10.10
C ARG A 60 8.13 1.45 9.38
N GLN A 61 8.20 1.48 8.05
CA GLN A 61 8.31 0.28 7.21
C GLN A 61 9.74 -0.24 7.06
N LEU A 62 10.76 0.51 7.46
CA LEU A 62 12.16 0.10 7.31
C LEU A 62 12.63 -0.89 8.36
N CYS A 63 12.03 -0.88 9.56
CA CYS A 63 12.49 -1.66 10.71
C CYS A 63 11.38 -2.52 11.33
N THR A 64 11.79 -3.47 12.15
CA THR A 64 10.87 -4.32 12.94
C THR A 64 10.17 -3.59 14.07
N SER A 65 10.56 -2.34 14.38
CA SER A 65 9.96 -1.49 15.41
C SER A 65 9.72 -0.08 14.90
N ASP A 66 8.88 0.68 15.59
CA ASP A 66 8.58 2.08 15.27
C ASP A 66 9.68 3.08 15.71
N GLU A 67 10.82 2.60 16.20
CA GLU A 67 11.85 3.44 16.83
C GLU A 67 12.35 4.57 15.93
N LEU A 68 12.67 4.28 14.67
CA LEU A 68 13.12 5.31 13.70
C LEU A 68 12.02 6.34 13.40
N ARG A 69 10.80 5.89 13.27
CA ARG A 69 9.64 6.76 13.09
C ARG A 69 9.43 7.64 14.32
N ASP A 70 9.47 7.06 15.52
CA ASP A 70 9.23 7.79 16.76
C ASP A 70 10.34 8.81 17.05
N GLU A 71 11.57 8.50 16.69
CA GLU A 71 12.68 9.46 16.70
C GLU A 71 12.44 10.60 15.71
N PHE A 72 12.08 10.29 14.47
CA PHE A 72 11.79 11.29 13.44
C PHE A 72 10.65 12.22 13.87
N THR A 73 9.54 11.65 14.34
CA THR A 73 8.33 12.39 14.73
C THR A 73 8.45 13.09 16.10
N GLY A 74 9.47 12.74 16.91
CA GLY A 74 9.68 13.30 18.24
C GLY A 74 8.83 12.64 19.33
N LYS A 75 8.27 11.45 19.11
CA LYS A 75 7.49 10.70 20.11
C LYS A 75 8.36 9.95 21.12
N SER A 76 9.65 9.80 20.89
CA SER A 76 10.59 9.10 21.77
C SER A 76 11.07 10.00 22.93
N GLY A 77 10.18 10.51 23.78
CA GLY A 77 10.46 11.04 25.13
C GLY A 77 11.43 12.23 25.28
N PHE A 78 12.21 12.58 24.27
CA PHE A 78 13.06 13.77 24.20
C PHE A 78 12.43 14.81 23.27
N SER A 79 11.35 15.43 23.71
CA SER A 79 10.80 16.61 23.04
C SER A 79 11.69 17.81 23.43
N PHE A 80 12.71 18.09 22.65
CA PHE A 80 13.20 19.45 22.56
C PHE A 80 12.12 20.23 21.79
N GLY A 81 11.57 21.28 22.44
CA GLY A 81 10.70 22.24 21.79
C GLY A 81 11.44 22.95 20.65
N GLY A 82 11.59 22.27 19.53
CA GLY A 82 12.26 22.74 18.33
C GLY A 82 11.22 23.01 17.24
N ASP A 83 11.58 23.90 16.33
CA ASP A 83 10.79 24.24 15.16
C ASP A 83 10.33 22.99 14.41
N ILE A 84 9.04 22.90 14.16
CA ILE A 84 8.40 21.84 13.37
C ILE A 84 8.53 22.08 11.87
N THR A 85 9.66 22.62 11.43
CA THR A 85 9.96 22.95 10.05
C THR A 85 10.57 21.77 9.29
N THR A 86 10.44 21.78 7.96
CA THR A 86 11.06 20.78 7.06
C THR A 86 12.57 20.65 7.36
N GLY A 87 13.27 21.77 7.58
CA GLY A 87 14.71 21.75 7.89
C GLY A 87 15.06 21.06 9.20
N SER A 88 14.20 21.14 10.23
CA SER A 88 14.40 20.43 11.48
C SER A 88 14.22 18.93 11.32
N TYR A 89 13.24 18.50 10.53
CA TYR A 89 13.02 17.08 10.22
C TYR A 89 14.09 16.51 9.27
N LEU A 90 14.62 17.30 8.33
CA LEU A 90 15.75 16.90 7.50
C LEU A 90 17.00 16.59 8.32
N LYS A 91 17.29 17.38 9.36
CA LYS A 91 18.42 17.10 10.28
C LYS A 91 18.23 15.76 10.99
N LYS A 92 17.03 15.47 11.47
CA LYS A 92 16.70 14.18 12.10
C LYS A 92 16.84 13.03 11.10
N LEU A 93 16.30 13.18 9.89
CA LEU A 93 16.37 12.18 8.85
C LEU A 93 17.81 11.87 8.43
N ARG A 94 18.65 12.89 8.35
CA ARG A 94 20.10 12.73 8.07
C ARG A 94 20.80 11.95 9.18
N SER A 95 20.51 12.25 10.44
CA SER A 95 21.03 11.49 11.58
C SER A 95 20.59 10.02 11.56
N ILE A 96 19.34 9.75 11.21
CA ILE A 96 18.83 8.39 11.02
C ILE A 96 19.58 7.69 9.88
N TYR A 97 19.77 8.36 8.73
CA TYR A 97 20.48 7.82 7.58
C TYR A 97 21.91 7.37 7.91
N GLU A 98 22.65 8.19 8.65
CA GLU A 98 24.03 7.89 9.08
C GLU A 98 24.10 6.66 9.99
N ARG A 99 23.06 6.43 10.79
CA ARG A 99 23.00 5.31 11.75
C ARG A 99 22.35 4.06 11.22
N LEU A 100 21.80 4.05 10.01
CA LEU A 100 21.19 2.84 9.42
C LEU A 100 22.16 1.66 9.38
N GLU A 101 23.45 1.90 9.20
CA GLU A 101 24.48 0.84 9.18
C GLU A 101 24.70 0.15 10.54
N LEU A 102 24.27 0.80 11.64
CA LEU A 102 24.36 0.23 12.98
C LEU A 102 23.17 -0.68 13.31
N ILE A 103 22.13 -0.66 12.48
CA ILE A 103 20.95 -1.50 12.65
C ILE A 103 21.21 -2.86 12.01
N PRO A 104 21.06 -3.97 12.75
CA PRO A 104 21.29 -5.30 12.21
C PRO A 104 20.50 -5.54 10.93
N ALA A 105 21.15 -6.17 9.94
CA ALA A 105 20.50 -6.60 8.72
C ALA A 105 19.38 -7.61 9.00
N PRO A 106 18.41 -7.78 8.08
CA PRO A 106 17.37 -8.79 8.22
C PRO A 106 18.01 -10.19 8.33
N GLU A 107 17.42 -11.06 9.13
CA GLU A 107 17.85 -12.47 9.21
C GLU A 107 17.76 -13.12 7.83
N PRO A 108 18.71 -13.99 7.46
CA PRO A 108 18.71 -14.66 6.14
C PRO A 108 17.41 -15.39 5.81
N SER A 109 16.68 -15.83 6.84
CA SER A 109 15.37 -16.50 6.70
C SER A 109 14.24 -15.52 6.38
N ALA A 110 14.36 -14.25 6.76
CA ALA A 110 13.35 -13.21 6.49
C ALA A 110 13.50 -12.59 5.09
N VAL A 111 14.71 -12.67 4.51
CA VAL A 111 15.01 -12.09 3.18
C VAL A 111 14.47 -12.95 2.04
N ALA A 112 14.19 -14.24 2.27
CA ALA A 112 13.66 -15.14 1.25
C ALA A 112 12.24 -14.77 0.76
N GLY A 113 11.55 -13.83 1.43
CA GLY A 113 10.20 -13.39 1.09
C GLY A 113 10.06 -11.97 0.53
N ARG A 114 11.13 -11.15 0.47
CA ARG A 114 10.99 -9.71 0.16
C ARG A 114 12.02 -9.12 -0.81
N SER A 115 12.67 -9.97 -1.62
CA SER A 115 13.58 -9.46 -2.64
C SER A 115 12.83 -9.02 -3.90
N VAL A 116 12.60 -7.71 -4.03
CA VAL A 116 12.44 -7.07 -5.34
C VAL A 116 13.84 -6.80 -5.87
N ALA A 117 14.52 -7.81 -6.38
CA ALA A 117 15.77 -7.65 -7.09
C ALA A 117 15.62 -8.25 -8.48
N ASN A 118 15.95 -7.45 -9.47
CA ASN A 118 16.29 -7.85 -10.83
C ASN A 118 17.01 -9.21 -10.82
N ARG A 119 16.34 -10.29 -11.20
CA ARG A 119 16.93 -11.59 -11.43
C ARG A 119 16.84 -11.95 -12.89
N PRO A 120 17.94 -12.41 -13.51
CA PRO A 120 17.86 -12.98 -14.84
C PRO A 120 16.98 -14.23 -14.82
N VAL A 121 16.18 -14.34 -15.86
CA VAL A 121 15.23 -15.44 -16.12
C VAL A 121 15.99 -16.77 -16.17
N GLY A 122 15.85 -17.57 -15.14
CA GLY A 122 16.31 -18.94 -15.06
C GLY A 122 15.30 -19.80 -14.29
N ALA A 123 14.67 -20.70 -14.97
CA ALA A 123 13.65 -21.67 -14.61
C ALA A 123 13.54 -21.99 -13.10
N ARG A 124 12.45 -21.57 -12.47
CA ARG A 124 11.84 -22.18 -11.29
C ARG A 124 10.38 -22.45 -11.62
N THR A 125 9.95 -23.69 -11.42
CA THR A 125 8.55 -24.07 -11.41
C THR A 125 7.85 -23.28 -10.32
N HIS A 126 7.28 -22.12 -10.67
CA HIS A 126 6.39 -21.36 -9.84
C HIS A 126 5.04 -22.08 -9.85
N GLU A 127 4.61 -22.59 -8.70
CA GLU A 127 3.18 -22.54 -8.43
C GLU A 127 2.79 -21.08 -8.56
N THR A 128 2.22 -20.71 -9.70
CA THR A 128 1.84 -19.35 -10.03
C THR A 128 0.75 -18.96 -9.04
N ASN A 129 1.05 -17.97 -8.19
CA ASN A 129 0.04 -17.41 -7.30
C ASN A 129 -1.10 -16.83 -8.15
N LYS A 130 -2.23 -17.53 -8.18
CA LYS A 130 -3.42 -17.20 -8.98
C LYS A 130 -4.42 -16.31 -8.23
N ARG A 131 -4.08 -15.91 -7.01
CA ARG A 131 -5.00 -15.15 -6.13
C ARG A 131 -5.08 -13.70 -6.58
N VAL A 132 -6.31 -13.25 -6.86
CA VAL A 132 -6.64 -11.88 -7.25
C VAL A 132 -7.60 -11.29 -6.24
N PHE A 133 -7.22 -10.20 -5.60
CA PHE A 133 -8.08 -9.53 -4.65
C PHE A 133 -9.16 -8.72 -5.36
N VAL A 134 -10.42 -8.80 -4.89
CA VAL A 134 -11.54 -8.01 -5.39
C VAL A 134 -12.01 -7.07 -4.28
N VAL A 135 -11.69 -5.79 -4.46
CA VAL A 135 -12.12 -4.70 -3.59
C VAL A 135 -13.43 -4.14 -4.13
N HIS A 136 -14.46 -4.05 -3.30
CA HIS A 136 -15.77 -3.59 -3.73
C HIS A 136 -16.52 -2.80 -2.66
N GLY A 137 -17.47 -1.97 -3.08
CA GLY A 137 -18.43 -1.29 -2.22
C GLY A 137 -19.73 -2.11 -2.05
N HIS A 138 -20.89 -1.50 -2.33
CA HIS A 138 -22.21 -2.09 -2.14
C HIS A 138 -22.78 -2.75 -3.40
N ASP A 139 -22.15 -2.59 -4.57
CA ASP A 139 -22.61 -3.20 -5.82
C ASP A 139 -22.23 -4.69 -5.89
N ASP A 140 -23.08 -5.53 -5.33
CA ASP A 140 -22.91 -6.99 -5.38
C ASP A 140 -22.93 -7.53 -6.82
N GLY A 141 -23.68 -6.90 -7.72
CA GLY A 141 -23.71 -7.30 -9.13
C GLY A 141 -22.37 -7.14 -9.83
N ALA A 142 -21.69 -6.00 -9.60
CA ALA A 142 -20.35 -5.76 -10.13
C ALA A 142 -19.34 -6.73 -9.52
N LYS A 143 -19.38 -6.93 -8.21
CA LYS A 143 -18.52 -7.88 -7.47
C LYS A 143 -18.63 -9.29 -8.05
N GLU A 144 -19.85 -9.82 -8.16
CA GLU A 144 -20.11 -11.16 -8.67
C GLU A 144 -19.69 -11.31 -10.15
N ALA A 145 -19.94 -10.29 -10.97
CA ALA A 145 -19.53 -10.31 -12.37
C ALA A 145 -18.01 -10.43 -12.51
N VAL A 146 -17.25 -9.69 -11.70
CA VAL A 146 -15.78 -9.72 -11.70
C VAL A 146 -15.25 -11.03 -11.11
N ALA A 147 -15.78 -11.48 -9.97
CA ALA A 147 -15.35 -12.73 -9.35
C ALA A 147 -15.57 -13.93 -10.29
N ARG A 148 -16.74 -14.01 -10.92
CA ARG A 148 -17.06 -15.07 -11.92
C ARG A 148 -16.14 -14.98 -13.13
N TYR A 149 -15.82 -13.77 -13.59
CA TYR A 149 -14.93 -13.58 -14.72
C TYR A 149 -13.50 -14.02 -14.38
N LEU A 150 -12.98 -13.68 -13.20
CA LEU A 150 -11.66 -14.15 -12.75
C LEU A 150 -11.60 -15.68 -12.65
N THR A 151 -12.65 -16.31 -12.15
CA THR A 151 -12.77 -17.78 -12.13
C THR A 151 -12.77 -18.38 -13.54
N LYS A 152 -13.43 -17.73 -14.52
CA LYS A 152 -13.38 -18.14 -15.95
C LYS A 152 -11.94 -18.11 -16.49
N LEU A 153 -11.12 -17.17 -16.01
CA LEU A 153 -9.69 -17.06 -16.35
C LEU A 153 -8.79 -18.02 -15.53
N GLU A 154 -9.36 -18.95 -14.76
CA GLU A 154 -8.65 -19.89 -13.88
C GLU A 154 -7.84 -19.19 -12.77
N LEU A 155 -8.30 -18.02 -12.33
CA LEU A 155 -7.77 -17.27 -11.21
C LEU A 155 -8.65 -17.47 -9.97
N ASP A 156 -8.07 -17.23 -8.78
CA ASP A 156 -8.73 -17.38 -7.49
C ASP A 156 -9.15 -15.99 -6.96
N PRO A 157 -10.42 -15.55 -7.15
CA PRO A 157 -10.88 -14.29 -6.59
C PRO A 157 -10.97 -14.35 -5.07
N VAL A 158 -10.37 -13.38 -4.38
CA VAL A 158 -10.43 -13.22 -2.92
C VAL A 158 -11.29 -11.98 -2.60
N VAL A 159 -12.45 -12.19 -1.99
CA VAL A 159 -13.37 -11.12 -1.59
C VAL A 159 -13.29 -10.93 -0.07
N LEU A 160 -12.98 -9.72 0.39
CA LEU A 160 -12.66 -9.46 1.80
C LEU A 160 -13.86 -9.65 2.74
N HIS A 161 -15.06 -9.20 2.31
CA HIS A 161 -16.27 -9.27 3.13
C HIS A 161 -16.77 -10.70 3.40
N GLU A 162 -16.37 -11.65 2.58
CA GLU A 162 -16.71 -13.07 2.74
C GLU A 162 -15.78 -13.79 3.72
N GLN A 163 -14.69 -13.15 4.16
CA GLN A 163 -13.74 -13.74 5.10
C GLN A 163 -14.17 -13.51 6.56
N PRO A 164 -14.11 -14.53 7.44
CA PRO A 164 -14.51 -14.41 8.85
C PRO A 164 -13.74 -13.27 9.54
N ASN A 165 -14.46 -12.40 10.23
CA ASN A 165 -13.90 -11.18 10.83
C ASN A 165 -12.88 -11.44 11.94
N ARG A 166 -12.98 -12.56 12.66
CA ARG A 166 -12.09 -13.01 13.76
C ARG A 166 -11.53 -11.90 14.65
N GLY A 167 -12.24 -10.78 14.79
CA GLY A 167 -11.80 -9.61 15.57
C GLY A 167 -10.67 -8.79 14.94
N ARG A 168 -10.30 -9.05 13.67
CA ARG A 168 -9.21 -8.34 12.97
C ARG A 168 -9.68 -7.02 12.38
N THR A 169 -8.81 -6.02 12.41
CA THR A 169 -8.99 -4.77 11.68
C THR A 169 -8.91 -5.02 10.16
N VAL A 170 -9.38 -4.07 9.35
CA VAL A 170 -9.28 -4.14 7.89
C VAL A 170 -7.82 -4.30 7.46
N ILE A 171 -6.89 -3.61 8.10
CA ILE A 171 -5.44 -3.66 7.84
C ILE A 171 -4.88 -5.07 8.13
N GLU A 172 -5.21 -5.65 9.28
CA GLU A 172 -4.78 -7.01 9.63
C GLU A 172 -5.32 -8.10 8.69
N LYS A 173 -6.51 -7.86 8.11
CA LYS A 173 -7.04 -8.73 7.05
C LYS A 173 -6.23 -8.62 5.77
N PHE A 174 -5.82 -7.41 5.40
CA PHE A 174 -4.97 -7.18 4.23
C PHE A 174 -3.59 -7.83 4.41
N GLU A 175 -2.98 -7.69 5.58
CA GLU A 175 -1.69 -8.33 5.90
C GLU A 175 -1.78 -9.86 5.84
N ALA A 176 -2.86 -10.44 6.35
CA ALA A 176 -3.11 -11.89 6.28
C ALA A 176 -3.32 -12.40 4.83
N HIS A 177 -3.72 -11.51 3.90
CA HIS A 177 -3.96 -11.81 2.50
C HIS A 177 -2.95 -11.15 1.55
N SER A 178 -1.84 -10.61 2.06
CA SER A 178 -0.76 -9.97 1.28
C SER A 178 -0.11 -10.90 0.22
N GLY A 179 -0.41 -12.20 0.27
CA GLY A 179 0.03 -13.17 -0.72
C GLY A 179 -0.82 -13.21 -2.00
N VAL A 180 -1.50 -12.10 -2.41
CA VAL A 180 -2.19 -12.03 -3.70
C VAL A 180 -1.25 -11.51 -4.78
N ALA A 181 -1.51 -11.90 -6.03
CA ALA A 181 -0.67 -11.52 -7.17
C ALA A 181 -1.15 -10.24 -7.87
N PHE A 182 -2.43 -9.90 -7.72
CA PHE A 182 -3.08 -8.77 -8.37
C PHE A 182 -4.30 -8.30 -7.56
N ALA A 183 -4.69 -7.03 -7.71
CA ALA A 183 -5.91 -6.48 -7.12
C ALA A 183 -6.79 -5.80 -8.17
N VAL A 184 -8.08 -6.11 -8.15
CA VAL A 184 -9.13 -5.43 -8.91
C VAL A 184 -9.97 -4.60 -7.95
N VAL A 185 -10.08 -3.31 -8.19
CA VAL A 185 -10.81 -2.37 -7.33
C VAL A 185 -12.03 -1.86 -8.07
N LEU A 186 -13.22 -2.00 -7.49
CA LEU A 186 -14.49 -1.61 -8.10
C LEU A 186 -14.92 -0.24 -7.61
N PHE A 187 -14.98 0.72 -8.52
CA PHE A 187 -15.54 2.05 -8.25
C PHE A 187 -16.98 2.08 -8.74
N THR A 188 -17.90 1.97 -7.78
CA THR A 188 -19.35 2.00 -7.97
C THR A 188 -19.96 3.22 -7.30
N ALA A 189 -21.18 3.59 -7.65
CA ALA A 189 -21.87 4.77 -7.13
C ALA A 189 -22.43 4.50 -5.71
N ASP A 190 -21.54 4.20 -4.76
CA ASP A 190 -21.92 3.82 -3.40
C ASP A 190 -22.23 5.01 -2.50
N ASP A 191 -21.48 6.11 -2.70
CA ASP A 191 -21.56 7.33 -1.92
C ASP A 191 -21.75 8.56 -2.84
N VAL A 192 -22.11 9.68 -2.24
CA VAL A 192 -22.14 10.99 -2.89
C VAL A 192 -21.20 11.95 -2.18
N GLY A 193 -20.36 12.65 -2.94
CA GLY A 193 -19.42 13.62 -2.41
C GLY A 193 -19.54 14.99 -3.07
N TYR A 194 -19.30 16.05 -2.27
CA TYR A 194 -19.21 17.43 -2.74
C TYR A 194 -18.36 18.27 -1.80
N PRO A 195 -17.74 19.35 -2.28
CA PRO A 195 -17.01 20.28 -1.42
C PRO A 195 -17.96 20.96 -0.42
N THR A 196 -17.48 21.22 0.81
CA THR A 196 -18.27 21.88 1.86
C THR A 196 -18.91 23.17 1.33
N GLY A 197 -20.22 23.31 1.50
CA GLY A 197 -20.99 24.45 1.04
C GLY A 197 -21.40 24.43 -0.44
N LYS A 198 -21.09 23.37 -1.20
CA LYS A 198 -21.42 23.23 -2.63
C LYS A 198 -22.21 21.96 -2.91
N ALA A 199 -23.34 21.78 -2.24
CA ALA A 199 -24.20 20.59 -2.41
C ALA A 199 -24.72 20.41 -3.86
N SER A 200 -24.81 21.51 -4.65
CA SER A 200 -25.14 21.46 -6.08
C SER A 200 -24.12 20.72 -6.93
N ASP A 201 -22.88 20.60 -6.46
CA ASP A 201 -21.77 19.97 -7.18
C ASP A 201 -21.60 18.48 -6.77
N ALA A 202 -22.66 17.89 -6.20
CA ALA A 202 -22.69 16.53 -5.74
C ALA A 202 -22.40 15.52 -6.87
N LYS A 203 -21.44 14.65 -6.66
CA LYS A 203 -21.06 13.59 -7.60
C LYS A 203 -21.11 12.23 -6.93
N ALA A 204 -21.53 11.22 -7.70
CA ALA A 204 -21.42 9.84 -7.27
C ALA A 204 -19.94 9.43 -7.15
N ARG A 205 -19.59 8.72 -6.10
CA ARG A 205 -18.22 8.26 -5.87
C ARG A 205 -18.19 6.88 -5.22
N ALA A 206 -17.05 6.22 -5.34
CA ALA A 206 -16.80 5.00 -4.62
C ALA A 206 -16.80 5.26 -3.09
N ARG A 207 -17.15 4.23 -2.34
CA ARG A 207 -17.10 4.25 -0.87
C ARG A 207 -15.70 4.61 -0.37
N GLN A 208 -15.63 5.39 0.71
CA GLN A 208 -14.35 5.82 1.27
C GLN A 208 -13.39 4.66 1.60
N ASN A 209 -13.93 3.52 2.09
CA ASN A 209 -13.13 2.34 2.37
C ASN A 209 -12.50 1.76 1.10
N VAL A 210 -13.22 1.73 -0.02
CA VAL A 210 -12.70 1.25 -1.32
C VAL A 210 -11.53 2.12 -1.80
N VAL A 211 -11.62 3.43 -1.60
CA VAL A 211 -10.52 4.36 -1.92
C VAL A 211 -9.30 4.13 -1.02
N LEU A 212 -9.51 3.90 0.28
CA LEU A 212 -8.44 3.54 1.22
C LEU A 212 -7.76 2.22 0.81
N GLU A 213 -8.56 1.21 0.44
CA GLU A 213 -8.10 -0.11 0.01
C GLU A 213 -7.32 -0.02 -1.31
N LEU A 214 -7.74 0.81 -2.26
CA LEU A 214 -6.97 1.11 -3.47
C LEU A 214 -5.56 1.61 -3.10
N GLY A 215 -5.45 2.61 -2.22
CA GLY A 215 -4.17 3.15 -1.78
C GLY A 215 -3.29 2.09 -1.12
N PHE A 216 -3.87 1.22 -0.32
CA PHE A 216 -3.17 0.09 0.31
C PHE A 216 -2.60 -0.88 -0.74
N PHE A 217 -3.41 -1.35 -1.69
CA PHE A 217 -2.95 -2.30 -2.71
C PHE A 217 -1.92 -1.70 -3.67
N MET A 218 -2.03 -0.41 -3.99
CA MET A 218 -1.00 0.29 -4.74
C MET A 218 0.36 0.30 -4.03
N ALA A 219 0.35 0.49 -2.72
CA ALA A 219 1.57 0.46 -1.92
C ALA A 219 2.12 -0.97 -1.74
N ALA A 220 1.25 -1.97 -1.59
CA ALA A 220 1.63 -3.35 -1.30
C ALA A 220 2.07 -4.14 -2.54
N LEU A 221 1.40 -3.95 -3.68
CA LEU A 221 1.62 -4.72 -4.91
C LEU A 221 2.39 -3.95 -5.99
N GLY A 222 2.41 -2.62 -5.91
CA GLY A 222 2.81 -1.76 -7.03
C GLY A 222 1.64 -1.42 -7.94
N ARG A 223 1.73 -0.29 -8.66
CA ARG A 223 0.66 0.24 -9.51
C ARG A 223 0.34 -0.65 -10.72
N ASP A 224 1.32 -1.36 -11.21
CA ASP A 224 1.26 -2.32 -12.33
C ASP A 224 0.46 -3.59 -12.02
N ARG A 225 0.16 -3.82 -10.73
CA ARG A 225 -0.62 -4.96 -10.24
C ARG A 225 -1.97 -4.57 -9.65
N VAL A 226 -2.42 -3.35 -9.93
CA VAL A 226 -3.72 -2.85 -9.47
C VAL A 226 -4.48 -2.26 -10.65
N CYS A 227 -5.70 -2.75 -10.88
CA CYS A 227 -6.60 -2.26 -11.91
C CYS A 227 -7.91 -1.80 -11.28
N VAL A 228 -8.34 -0.59 -11.62
CA VAL A 228 -9.63 -0.05 -11.22
C VAL A 228 -10.66 -0.26 -12.33
N LEU A 229 -11.75 -0.92 -12.02
CA LEU A 229 -12.94 -0.96 -12.87
C LEU A 229 -13.98 0.01 -12.31
N TYR A 230 -14.46 0.94 -13.12
CA TYR A 230 -15.41 1.94 -12.67
C TYR A 230 -16.72 1.94 -13.47
N LYS A 231 -17.82 2.21 -12.80
CA LYS A 231 -19.14 2.43 -13.44
C LYS A 231 -19.22 3.85 -13.98
N SER A 232 -20.00 4.02 -15.05
CA SER A 232 -20.23 5.35 -15.65
C SER A 232 -20.81 6.33 -14.62
N GLY A 233 -20.34 7.59 -14.66
CA GLY A 233 -20.80 8.65 -13.76
C GLY A 233 -20.16 8.69 -12.38
N VAL A 234 -19.29 7.74 -12.05
CA VAL A 234 -18.54 7.75 -10.79
C VAL A 234 -17.33 8.66 -10.90
N GLU A 235 -17.13 9.54 -9.91
CA GLU A 235 -15.97 10.41 -9.82
C GLU A 235 -14.70 9.59 -9.58
N ILE A 236 -13.69 9.80 -10.41
CA ILE A 236 -12.38 9.19 -10.28
C ILE A 236 -11.45 10.22 -9.62
N PRO A 237 -10.75 9.89 -8.52
CA PRO A 237 -9.78 10.79 -7.91
C PRO A 237 -8.64 11.15 -8.89
N SER A 238 -8.33 12.44 -9.01
CA SER A 238 -7.36 12.98 -9.98
C SER A 238 -5.91 12.58 -9.73
N ASP A 239 -5.55 12.28 -8.47
CA ASP A 239 -4.17 12.14 -8.03
C ASP A 239 -3.60 10.71 -8.10
N TYR A 240 -4.37 9.75 -8.63
CA TYR A 240 -3.90 8.37 -8.84
C TYR A 240 -3.28 8.17 -10.22
N ALA A 241 -2.40 9.08 -10.67
CA ALA A 241 -1.68 8.94 -11.93
C ALA A 241 -0.86 7.64 -11.96
N GLY A 242 -1.01 6.86 -13.04
CA GLY A 242 -0.31 5.59 -13.25
C GLY A 242 -1.06 4.34 -12.76
N VAL A 243 -2.29 4.47 -12.24
CA VAL A 243 -3.21 3.35 -12.08
C VAL A 243 -4.04 3.19 -13.35
N LEU A 244 -4.31 1.97 -13.73
CA LEU A 244 -5.13 1.66 -14.90
C LEU A 244 -6.61 1.71 -14.53
N TYR A 245 -7.35 2.59 -15.19
CA TYR A 245 -8.80 2.73 -15.03
C TYR A 245 -9.51 2.24 -16.28
N HIS A 246 -10.38 1.24 -16.15
CA HIS A 246 -11.22 0.76 -17.24
C HIS A 246 -12.69 0.90 -16.87
N GLN A 247 -13.48 1.47 -17.77
CA GLN A 247 -14.91 1.56 -17.58
C GLN A 247 -15.53 0.16 -17.66
N MET A 248 -16.35 -0.19 -16.67
CA MET A 248 -17.13 -1.42 -16.65
C MET A 248 -18.40 -1.20 -17.47
N ASP A 249 -18.22 -1.26 -18.79
CA ASP A 249 -19.26 -1.05 -19.80
C ASP A 249 -20.19 -2.26 -19.93
N ASP A 250 -21.41 -2.02 -20.39
CA ASP A 250 -22.42 -3.08 -20.58
C ASP A 250 -22.05 -4.05 -21.72
N ALA A 251 -21.31 -3.56 -22.73
CA ALA A 251 -20.79 -4.39 -23.83
C ALA A 251 -19.73 -5.39 -23.35
N GLY A 252 -19.13 -5.16 -22.19
CA GLY A 252 -18.21 -6.09 -21.56
C GLY A 252 -16.75 -5.99 -22.06
N ALA A 253 -16.40 -4.90 -22.75
CA ALA A 253 -15.01 -4.68 -23.23
C ALA A 253 -14.00 -4.65 -22.07
N TRP A 254 -14.42 -4.26 -20.87
CA TRP A 254 -13.61 -4.27 -19.66
C TRP A 254 -12.98 -5.65 -19.36
N ARG A 255 -13.64 -6.75 -19.77
CA ARG A 255 -13.15 -8.11 -19.52
C ARG A 255 -11.82 -8.35 -20.23
N PHE A 256 -11.77 -8.04 -21.53
CA PHE A 256 -10.54 -8.19 -22.30
C PHE A 256 -9.43 -7.26 -21.80
N LEU A 257 -9.77 -6.02 -21.44
CA LEU A 257 -8.82 -5.05 -20.90
C LEU A 257 -8.24 -5.56 -19.57
N LEU A 258 -9.08 -6.02 -18.65
CA LEU A 258 -8.63 -6.58 -17.37
C LEU A 258 -7.74 -7.81 -17.55
N ALA A 259 -8.12 -8.75 -18.43
CA ALA A 259 -7.30 -9.93 -18.71
C ALA A 259 -5.91 -9.57 -19.26
N ARG A 260 -5.85 -8.56 -20.11
CA ARG A 260 -4.59 -8.03 -20.65
C ARG A 260 -3.70 -7.45 -19.55
N GLU A 261 -4.25 -6.67 -18.62
CA GLU A 261 -3.51 -6.09 -17.51
C GLU A 261 -3.00 -7.17 -16.54
N ILE A 262 -3.85 -8.15 -16.22
CA ILE A 262 -3.45 -9.30 -15.38
C ILE A 262 -2.30 -10.08 -16.05
N LYS A 263 -2.38 -10.30 -17.35
CA LYS A 263 -1.29 -10.96 -18.11
C LYS A 263 -0.01 -10.13 -18.11
N ALA A 264 -0.11 -8.82 -18.30
CA ALA A 264 1.03 -7.90 -18.26
C ALA A 264 1.70 -7.87 -16.88
N ALA A 265 0.93 -8.05 -15.81
CA ALA A 265 1.43 -8.19 -14.43
C ALA A 265 2.12 -9.55 -14.16
N GLY A 266 2.19 -10.44 -15.16
CA GLY A 266 2.92 -11.71 -15.09
C GLY A 266 2.11 -12.92 -14.63
N LEU A 267 0.78 -12.79 -14.50
CA LEU A 267 -0.09 -13.95 -14.25
C LEU A 267 -0.35 -14.69 -15.58
N ASP A 268 -0.36 -16.02 -15.48
CA ASP A 268 -0.64 -16.86 -16.66
C ASP A 268 -2.16 -16.86 -16.94
N VAL A 269 -2.56 -16.09 -17.95
CA VAL A 269 -3.95 -15.94 -18.37
C VAL A 269 -4.06 -16.19 -19.88
N ASP A 270 -4.97 -17.08 -20.26
CA ASP A 270 -5.34 -17.31 -21.66
C ASP A 270 -6.32 -16.21 -22.13
N LEU A 271 -5.85 -15.29 -22.98
CA LEU A 271 -6.67 -14.20 -23.52
C LEU A 271 -7.82 -14.68 -24.41
N ASN A 272 -7.78 -15.91 -24.93
CA ASN A 272 -8.91 -16.47 -25.69
C ASN A 272 -10.13 -16.73 -24.79
N LYS A 273 -9.93 -16.92 -23.47
CA LYS A 273 -10.99 -17.02 -22.48
C LYS A 273 -11.56 -15.67 -22.06
N ALA A 274 -10.92 -14.58 -22.48
CA ALA A 274 -11.35 -13.23 -22.12
C ALA A 274 -12.53 -12.68 -22.94
N ILE A 275 -12.89 -13.40 -24.00
CA ILE A 275 -13.98 -13.06 -24.91
C ILE A 275 -15.29 -13.72 -24.50
#